data_11353d856d242167a17d3aad76e2f394
#
_entry.id   11353d856d242167a17d3aad76e2f394
#
_cell.length_a   1.000
_cell.length_b   1.000
_cell.length_c   1.000
_cell.angle_alpha   90.00
_cell.angle_beta   90.00
_cell.angle_gamma   90.00
#
_symmetry.space_group_name_H-M   'P 1'
#
loop_
_entity.id
_entity.type
_entity.pdbx_description
1 polymer ?
#
loop_
_entity_poly.entity_id
_entity_poly.type
_entity_poly.pdbx_seq_one_letter_code
_entity_poly.pdbx_strand_id
1 'polypeptide(L)'
;ALEYKPNEPRAFSLMPDAATTLLAIKEIGHDNTGVTLDFAHVLYADEMPAFAANLIARHSRVLDVHLNDGYGKWDNGLMVGSVHPIQTVELLVELQRIGYDGAIYFDTFPDHFGLDPVAEAQTNIAAVQRLMAAANLLAGNTELTQAIARQDAPVSMRIVHAAMFA
;
A
#
# COMPACT_ATOMS: atom_id res chain seq x y z
N ALA A 1 -7.12 2.37 14.90
CA ALA A 1 -6.06 1.67 14.16
C ALA A 1 -4.69 2.02 14.73
N LEU A 2 -3.73 1.14 14.55
CA LEU A 2 -2.32 1.41 14.80
C LEU A 2 -1.63 1.60 13.45
N GLU A 3 -0.94 2.70 13.29
CA GLU A 3 -0.13 2.99 12.12
C GLU A 3 1.34 2.80 12.50
N TYR A 4 2.04 1.97 11.74
CA TYR A 4 3.45 1.72 12.00
C TYR A 4 4.36 2.52 11.09
N LYS A 5 5.55 2.80 11.59
CA LYS A 5 6.60 3.53 10.90
C LYS A 5 7.93 3.21 11.57
N PRO A 6 9.02 2.97 10.84
CA PRO A 6 10.29 2.55 11.44
C PRO A 6 10.85 3.52 12.45
N ASN A 7 10.82 4.80 12.15
CA ASN A 7 11.29 5.84 13.06
C ASN A 7 10.73 7.21 12.68
N GLU A 8 10.78 8.12 13.64
CA GLU A 8 10.68 9.55 13.47
C GLU A 8 12.09 10.18 13.43
N PRO A 9 12.25 11.47 13.08
CA PRO A 9 13.58 12.07 12.96
C PRO A 9 14.51 11.94 14.20
N ARG A 10 13.91 11.69 15.37
CA ARG A 10 14.65 11.64 16.65
C ARG A 10 14.35 10.42 17.51
N ALA A 11 13.58 9.46 17.03
CA ALA A 11 13.17 8.30 17.82
C ALA A 11 12.86 7.09 16.95
N PHE A 12 13.29 5.91 17.38
CA PHE A 12 12.76 4.65 16.84
C PHE A 12 11.34 4.41 17.32
N SER A 13 10.50 3.89 16.43
CA SER A 13 9.15 3.51 16.79
C SER A 13 9.11 2.25 17.63
N LEU A 14 8.09 2.14 18.49
CA LEU A 14 7.75 0.90 19.17
C LEU A 14 7.19 -0.15 18.22
N MET A 15 6.60 0.30 17.11
CA MET A 15 6.01 -0.53 16.05
C MET A 15 6.68 -0.14 14.72
N PRO A 16 7.86 -0.68 14.41
CA PRO A 16 8.62 -0.27 13.23
C PRO A 16 8.19 -0.99 11.95
N ASP A 17 7.45 -2.08 12.05
CA ASP A 17 7.06 -2.97 10.96
C ASP A 17 5.71 -3.67 11.23
N ALA A 18 5.17 -4.34 10.20
CA ALA A 18 3.89 -5.03 10.28
C ALA A 18 3.90 -6.16 11.34
N ALA A 19 4.96 -6.94 11.41
CA ALA A 19 5.03 -8.09 12.32
C ALA A 19 5.04 -7.64 13.80
N THR A 20 5.84 -6.64 14.13
CA THR A 20 5.90 -6.06 15.48
C THR A 20 4.57 -5.43 15.87
N THR A 21 3.89 -4.75 14.92
CA THR A 21 2.57 -4.16 15.13
C THR A 21 1.51 -5.24 15.42
N LEU A 22 1.55 -6.36 14.71
CA LEU A 22 0.65 -7.49 14.95
C LEU A 22 0.89 -8.13 16.33
N LEU A 23 2.14 -8.22 16.80
CA LEU A 23 2.44 -8.66 18.16
C LEU A 23 1.86 -7.69 19.19
N ALA A 24 2.01 -6.38 19.00
CA ALA A 24 1.43 -5.37 19.88
C ALA A 24 -0.11 -5.48 19.92
N ILE A 25 -0.77 -5.66 18.77
CA ILE A 25 -2.23 -5.85 18.69
C ILE A 25 -2.65 -7.09 19.50
N LYS A 26 -1.91 -8.18 19.37
CA LYS A 26 -2.17 -9.40 20.11
C LYS A 26 -2.04 -9.20 21.63
N GLU A 27 -1.05 -8.42 22.06
CA GLU A 27 -0.83 -8.07 23.48
C GLU A 27 -1.92 -7.14 24.02
N ILE A 28 -2.39 -6.19 23.21
CA ILE A 28 -3.50 -5.30 23.53
C ILE A 28 -4.79 -6.12 23.78
N GLY A 29 -5.03 -7.15 22.99
CA GLY A 29 -6.13 -8.10 23.19
C GLY A 29 -7.53 -7.54 23.01
N HIS A 30 -7.70 -6.46 22.25
CA HIS A 30 -9.00 -5.87 21.93
C HIS A 30 -9.43 -6.16 20.50
N ASP A 31 -10.65 -6.69 20.33
CA ASP A 31 -11.18 -7.11 19.03
C ASP A 31 -11.41 -5.95 18.05
N ASN A 32 -11.49 -4.70 18.54
CA ASN A 32 -11.66 -3.52 17.71
C ASN A 32 -10.35 -2.83 17.32
N THR A 33 -9.21 -3.49 17.55
CA THR A 33 -7.88 -3.00 17.16
C THR A 33 -7.48 -3.58 15.80
N GLY A 34 -6.84 -2.77 14.98
CA GLY A 34 -6.31 -3.17 13.68
C GLY A 34 -5.25 -2.18 13.21
N VAL A 35 -4.88 -2.24 11.97
CA VAL A 35 -3.76 -1.50 11.39
C VAL A 35 -4.27 -0.47 10.37
N THR A 36 -3.74 0.75 10.43
CA THR A 36 -3.65 1.66 9.29
C THR A 36 -2.42 1.27 8.49
N LEU A 37 -2.62 0.88 7.24
CA LEU A 37 -1.54 0.55 6.32
C LEU A 37 -1.20 1.79 5.51
N ASP A 38 -0.07 2.43 5.83
CA ASP A 38 0.49 3.52 5.04
C ASP A 38 1.52 2.99 4.05
N PHE A 39 1.34 3.31 2.77
CA PHE A 39 2.15 2.76 1.69
C PHE A 39 3.63 3.17 1.80
N ALA A 40 3.92 4.45 2.08
CA ALA A 40 5.29 4.93 2.22
C ALA A 40 5.97 4.38 3.49
N HIS A 41 5.21 4.20 4.57
CA HIS A 41 5.74 3.60 5.80
C HIS A 41 6.11 2.13 5.60
N VAL A 42 5.31 1.38 4.84
CA VAL A 42 5.64 -0.01 4.48
C VAL A 42 6.94 -0.07 3.70
N LEU A 43 7.09 0.77 2.67
CA LEU A 43 8.34 0.85 1.90
C LEU A 43 9.52 1.29 2.77
N TYR A 44 9.29 2.20 3.71
CA TYR A 44 10.29 2.67 4.66
C TYR A 44 10.74 1.57 5.64
N ALA A 45 9.82 0.65 5.98
CA ALA A 45 10.11 -0.55 6.77
C ALA A 45 10.84 -1.65 5.98
N ASP A 46 11.21 -1.39 4.73
CA ASP A 46 11.79 -2.39 3.81
C ASP A 46 10.86 -3.59 3.58
N GLU A 47 9.55 -3.34 3.61
CA GLU A 47 8.51 -4.32 3.37
C GLU A 47 7.83 -4.08 2.01
N MET A 48 7.13 -5.11 1.49
CA MET A 48 6.32 -4.99 0.28
C MET A 48 4.85 -4.75 0.64
N PRO A 49 4.21 -3.67 0.12
CA PRO A 49 2.86 -3.27 0.54
C PRO A 49 1.79 -4.35 0.41
N ALA A 50 1.76 -5.08 -0.69
CA ALA A 50 0.82 -6.18 -0.87
C ALA A 50 1.06 -7.34 0.12
N PHE A 51 2.32 -7.65 0.43
CA PHE A 51 2.67 -8.65 1.43
C PHE A 51 2.24 -8.21 2.84
N ALA A 52 2.52 -6.97 3.21
CA ALA A 52 2.11 -6.41 4.50
C ALA A 52 0.59 -6.43 4.67
N ALA A 53 -0.17 -6.00 3.64
CA ALA A 53 -1.63 -6.06 3.64
C ALA A 53 -2.16 -7.48 3.88
N ASN A 54 -1.59 -8.47 3.17
CA ASN A 54 -1.94 -9.88 3.35
C ASN A 54 -1.63 -10.38 4.76
N LEU A 55 -0.43 -10.09 5.26
CA LEU A 55 -0.01 -10.50 6.60
C LEU A 55 -0.94 -9.92 7.67
N ILE A 56 -1.26 -8.62 7.56
CA ILE A 56 -2.16 -7.94 8.48
C ILE A 56 -3.56 -8.55 8.42
N ALA A 57 -4.11 -8.77 7.23
CA ALA A 57 -5.45 -9.34 7.07
C ALA A 57 -5.59 -10.77 7.60
N ARG A 58 -4.50 -11.55 7.60
CA ARG A 58 -4.48 -12.93 8.14
C ARG A 58 -4.43 -13.01 9.66
N HIS A 59 -3.87 -12.00 10.31
CA HIS A 59 -3.62 -12.04 11.77
C HIS A 59 -4.36 -10.97 12.55
N SER A 60 -4.93 -9.97 11.86
CA SER A 60 -5.74 -8.89 12.39
C SER A 60 -6.67 -8.36 11.29
N ARG A 61 -6.77 -7.05 11.14
CA ARG A 61 -7.53 -6.41 10.07
C ARG A 61 -6.86 -5.11 9.61
N VAL A 62 -6.96 -4.82 8.32
CA VAL A 62 -6.67 -3.50 7.78
C VAL A 62 -7.90 -2.64 8.04
N LEU A 63 -7.77 -1.61 8.87
CA LEU A 63 -8.86 -0.69 9.22
C LEU A 63 -8.87 0.55 8.34
N ASP A 64 -7.69 0.95 7.87
CA ASP A 64 -7.52 2.12 7.03
C ASP A 64 -6.33 1.93 6.10
N VAL A 65 -6.34 2.63 4.96
CA VAL A 65 -5.25 2.62 3.99
C VAL A 65 -4.88 4.05 3.65
N HIS A 66 -3.63 4.42 3.92
CA HIS A 66 -3.04 5.65 3.45
C HIS A 66 -2.25 5.40 2.16
N LEU A 67 -2.64 6.07 1.09
CA LEU A 67 -1.90 6.06 -0.17
C LEU A 67 -1.11 7.34 -0.36
N ASN A 68 0.15 7.14 -0.59
CA ASN A 68 1.16 8.11 -0.92
C ASN A 68 2.25 7.40 -1.72
N ASP A 69 3.44 7.94 -1.79
CA ASP A 69 4.62 7.27 -2.30
C ASP A 69 5.87 7.80 -1.58
N GLY A 70 6.98 7.12 -1.73
CA GLY A 70 8.23 7.49 -1.09
C GLY A 70 9.42 6.78 -1.69
N TYR A 71 10.63 7.17 -1.24
CA TYR A 71 11.88 6.55 -1.70
C TYR A 71 12.34 5.38 -0.82
N GLY A 72 11.51 4.91 0.11
CA GLY A 72 11.83 3.80 1.01
C GLY A 72 12.87 4.11 2.09
N LYS A 73 13.13 5.38 2.38
CA LYS A 73 14.15 5.82 3.39
C LYS A 73 13.59 6.74 4.45
N TRP A 74 12.48 7.35 4.19
CA TRP A 74 11.69 8.20 5.08
C TRP A 74 10.29 8.32 4.55
N ASP A 75 9.46 8.91 5.37
CA ASP A 75 8.14 9.33 5.00
C ASP A 75 8.24 10.59 4.12
N ASN A 76 8.10 10.41 2.83
CA ASN A 76 8.25 11.49 1.87
C ASN A 76 6.94 12.22 1.56
N GLY A 77 5.78 11.60 1.80
CA GLY A 77 4.47 12.14 1.43
C GLY A 77 4.34 12.48 -0.06
N LEU A 78 4.95 11.67 -0.94
CA LEU A 78 4.89 11.88 -2.39
C LEU A 78 3.51 11.48 -2.92
N MET A 79 3.16 12.04 -4.07
CA MET A 79 1.91 11.68 -4.78
C MET A 79 1.89 10.22 -5.18
N VAL A 80 0.71 9.62 -5.13
CA VAL A 80 0.47 8.21 -5.40
C VAL A 80 1.03 7.78 -6.76
N GLY A 81 1.83 6.71 -6.76
CA GLY A 81 2.38 6.10 -7.97
C GLY A 81 3.49 6.91 -8.64
N SER A 82 4.07 7.92 -7.97
CA SER A 82 5.14 8.73 -8.54
C SER A 82 6.48 8.00 -8.64
N VAL A 83 6.70 6.99 -7.80
CA VAL A 83 7.93 6.18 -7.75
C VAL A 83 7.62 4.68 -7.90
N HIS A 84 6.57 4.18 -7.22
CA HIS A 84 6.25 2.75 -7.12
C HIS A 84 4.86 2.39 -7.70
N PRO A 85 4.54 2.75 -8.96
CA PRO A 85 3.21 2.48 -9.51
C PRO A 85 2.87 0.99 -9.59
N ILE A 86 3.84 0.09 -9.81
CA ILE A 86 3.63 -1.36 -9.86
C ILE A 86 3.25 -1.88 -8.47
N GLN A 87 3.99 -1.51 -7.44
CA GLN A 87 3.71 -1.91 -6.06
C GLN A 87 2.37 -1.35 -5.57
N THR A 88 1.99 -0.15 -6.03
CA THR A 88 0.65 0.40 -5.76
C THR A 88 -0.44 -0.48 -6.38
N VAL A 89 -0.28 -0.90 -7.64
CA VAL A 89 -1.23 -1.83 -8.29
C VAL A 89 -1.27 -3.17 -7.57
N GLU A 90 -0.13 -3.73 -7.17
CA GLU A 90 -0.07 -4.97 -6.38
C GLU A 90 -0.84 -4.85 -5.07
N LEU A 91 -0.68 -3.72 -4.34
CA LEU A 91 -1.46 -3.45 -3.14
C LEU A 91 -2.95 -3.38 -3.44
N LEU A 92 -3.37 -2.66 -4.50
CA LEU A 92 -4.77 -2.54 -4.87
C LEU A 92 -5.41 -3.89 -5.24
N VAL A 93 -4.67 -4.78 -5.92
CA VAL A 93 -5.10 -6.16 -6.19
C VAL A 93 -5.25 -6.93 -4.87
N GLU A 94 -4.30 -6.79 -3.96
CA GLU A 94 -4.35 -7.48 -2.67
C GLU A 94 -5.49 -6.98 -1.78
N LEU A 95 -5.76 -5.66 -1.75
CA LEU A 95 -6.90 -5.09 -1.03
C LEU A 95 -8.24 -5.67 -1.53
N GLN A 96 -8.40 -5.84 -2.85
CA GLN A 96 -9.56 -6.54 -3.40
C GLN A 96 -9.63 -8.00 -2.95
N ARG A 97 -8.49 -8.69 -2.95
CA ARG A 97 -8.42 -10.11 -2.57
C ARG A 97 -8.77 -10.37 -1.11
N ILE A 98 -8.37 -9.47 -0.21
CA ILE A 98 -8.71 -9.57 1.22
C ILE A 98 -10.10 -9.00 1.54
N GLY A 99 -10.82 -8.46 0.55
CA GLY A 99 -12.16 -7.89 0.71
C GLY A 99 -12.17 -6.57 1.47
N TYR A 100 -11.13 -5.76 1.32
CA TYR A 100 -11.08 -4.43 1.94
C TYR A 100 -12.12 -3.51 1.32
N ASP A 101 -13.00 -2.95 2.14
CA ASP A 101 -14.10 -2.04 1.76
C ASP A 101 -14.05 -0.69 2.51
N GLY A 102 -12.93 -0.43 3.20
CA GLY A 102 -12.71 0.82 3.93
C GLY A 102 -12.30 1.99 3.03
N ALA A 103 -12.03 3.11 3.68
CA ALA A 103 -11.57 4.31 3.00
C ALA A 103 -10.12 4.19 2.52
N ILE A 104 -9.81 4.87 1.41
CA ILE A 104 -8.44 5.14 0.99
C ILE A 104 -8.20 6.62 1.20
N TYR A 105 -7.24 6.94 2.03
CA TYR A 105 -6.85 8.29 2.39
C TYR A 105 -5.54 8.68 1.71
N PHE A 106 -5.37 9.95 1.32
CA PHE A 106 -4.10 10.44 0.79
C PHE A 106 -3.32 11.12 1.91
N ASP A 107 -2.21 10.50 2.30
CA ASP A 107 -1.25 11.09 3.24
C ASP A 107 -0.06 11.66 2.45
N THR A 108 -0.31 12.77 1.78
CA THR A 108 0.68 13.52 1.00
C THR A 108 0.93 14.89 1.63
N PHE A 109 2.05 15.54 1.33
CA PHE A 109 2.51 16.75 2.03
C PHE A 109 2.54 18.00 1.15
N PRO A 110 1.39 18.46 0.57
CA PRO A 110 1.37 19.64 -0.29
C PRO A 110 1.70 20.93 0.46
N ASP A 111 1.37 21.00 1.74
CA ASP A 111 1.47 22.22 2.55
C ASP A 111 2.90 22.69 2.77
N HIS A 112 3.87 21.77 2.75
CA HIS A 112 5.27 22.07 3.05
C HIS A 112 5.89 23.11 2.10
N PHE A 113 5.31 23.27 0.90
CA PHE A 113 5.84 24.15 -0.13
C PHE A 113 4.82 25.19 -0.61
N GLY A 114 3.67 25.32 0.07
CA GLY A 114 2.61 26.23 -0.34
C GLY A 114 1.94 25.83 -1.65
N LEU A 115 1.91 24.54 -1.97
CA LEU A 115 1.24 24.00 -3.15
C LEU A 115 -0.27 23.93 -2.94
N ASP A 116 -1.02 23.85 -4.02
CA ASP A 116 -2.48 23.74 -3.96
C ASP A 116 -2.90 22.30 -3.55
N PRO A 117 -3.41 22.10 -2.31
CA PRO A 117 -3.80 20.77 -1.85
C PRO A 117 -5.00 20.20 -2.62
N VAL A 118 -5.85 21.07 -3.18
CA VAL A 118 -7.01 20.61 -3.98
C VAL A 118 -6.53 20.04 -5.32
N ALA A 119 -5.61 20.71 -5.99
CA ALA A 119 -5.03 20.22 -7.23
C ALA A 119 -4.29 18.90 -7.02
N GLU A 120 -3.56 18.77 -5.92
CA GLU A 120 -2.86 17.53 -5.55
C GLU A 120 -3.84 16.40 -5.27
N ALA A 121 -4.88 16.63 -4.46
CA ALA A 121 -5.91 15.62 -4.18
C ALA A 121 -6.62 15.16 -5.45
N GLN A 122 -6.99 16.08 -6.35
CA GLN A 122 -7.61 15.75 -7.64
C GLN A 122 -6.69 14.89 -8.52
N THR A 123 -5.39 15.20 -8.52
CA THR A 123 -4.40 14.43 -9.29
C THR A 123 -4.19 13.04 -8.68
N ASN A 124 -4.13 12.93 -7.35
CA ASN A 124 -4.08 11.63 -6.66
C ASN A 124 -5.32 10.78 -6.95
N ILE A 125 -6.52 11.36 -6.92
CA ILE A 125 -7.76 10.66 -7.29
C ILE A 125 -7.66 10.11 -8.72
N ALA A 126 -7.23 10.93 -9.68
CA ALA A 126 -7.09 10.50 -11.07
C ALA A 126 -6.03 9.39 -11.24
N ALA A 127 -4.92 9.48 -10.51
CA ALA A 127 -3.88 8.44 -10.50
C ALA A 127 -4.43 7.11 -9.95
N VAL A 128 -5.10 7.15 -8.78
CA VAL A 128 -5.68 5.94 -8.16
C VAL A 128 -6.76 5.33 -9.05
N GLN A 129 -7.59 6.12 -9.71
CA GLN A 129 -8.61 5.59 -10.63
C GLN A 129 -7.97 4.79 -11.79
N ARG A 130 -6.85 5.26 -12.35
CA ARG A 130 -6.11 4.55 -13.40
C ARG A 130 -5.44 3.29 -12.87
N LEU A 131 -4.77 3.38 -11.72
CA LEU A 131 -4.12 2.21 -11.08
C LEU A 131 -5.15 1.16 -10.66
N MET A 132 -6.32 1.59 -10.19
CA MET A 132 -7.43 0.69 -9.86
C MET A 132 -7.99 0.01 -11.12
N ALA A 133 -8.08 0.71 -12.25
CA ALA A 133 -8.48 0.09 -13.51
C ALA A 133 -7.50 -1.02 -13.92
N ALA A 134 -6.19 -0.78 -13.79
CA ALA A 134 -5.19 -1.83 -14.01
C ALA A 134 -5.33 -2.99 -13.01
N ALA A 135 -5.52 -2.69 -11.72
CA ALA A 135 -5.75 -3.70 -10.70
C ALA A 135 -6.97 -4.57 -11.00
N ASN A 136 -8.06 -3.98 -11.48
CA ASN A 136 -9.27 -4.72 -11.87
C ASN A 136 -9.04 -5.69 -13.04
N LEU A 137 -8.12 -5.38 -13.96
CA LEU A 137 -7.74 -6.29 -15.05
C LEU A 137 -6.86 -7.45 -14.56
N LEU A 138 -6.11 -7.23 -13.49
CA LEU A 138 -5.18 -8.22 -12.92
C LEU A 138 -5.83 -9.09 -11.85
N ALA A 139 -6.79 -8.55 -11.10
CA ALA A 139 -7.50 -9.28 -10.06
C ALA A 139 -8.27 -10.47 -10.68
N GLY A 140 -8.02 -11.67 -10.16
CA GLY A 140 -8.62 -12.91 -10.68
C GLY A 140 -8.09 -13.38 -12.03
N ASN A 141 -7.03 -12.76 -12.59
CA ASN A 141 -6.42 -13.22 -13.83
C ASN A 141 -5.70 -14.56 -13.59
N THR A 142 -6.28 -15.63 -14.14
CA THR A 142 -5.80 -17.00 -13.95
C THR A 142 -4.47 -17.25 -14.65
N GLU A 143 -4.24 -16.65 -15.83
CA GLU A 143 -2.95 -16.76 -16.55
C GLU A 143 -1.83 -16.13 -15.73
N LEU A 144 -2.07 -14.93 -15.15
CA LEU A 144 -1.11 -14.26 -14.26
C LEU A 144 -0.82 -15.11 -13.03
N THR A 145 -1.85 -15.63 -12.36
CA THR A 145 -1.68 -16.48 -11.17
C THR A 145 -0.85 -17.72 -11.49
N GLN A 146 -1.10 -18.37 -12.63
CA GLN A 146 -0.33 -19.52 -13.07
C GLN A 146 1.11 -19.18 -13.46
N ALA A 147 1.33 -18.02 -14.09
CA ALA A 147 2.66 -17.55 -14.44
C ALA A 147 3.49 -17.26 -13.17
N ILE A 148 2.91 -16.58 -12.18
CA ILE A 148 3.55 -16.33 -10.89
C ILE A 148 3.91 -17.64 -10.19
N ALA A 149 2.98 -18.61 -10.12
CA ALA A 149 3.20 -19.90 -9.48
C ALA A 149 4.35 -20.71 -10.12
N ARG A 150 4.56 -20.53 -11.43
CA ARG A 150 5.67 -21.15 -12.18
C ARG A 150 6.94 -20.29 -12.22
N GLN A 151 6.93 -19.10 -11.64
CA GLN A 151 8.01 -18.11 -11.76
C GLN A 151 8.30 -17.70 -13.21
N ASP A 152 7.27 -17.68 -14.05
CA ASP A 152 7.34 -17.30 -15.46
C ASP A 152 7.30 -15.77 -15.58
N ALA A 153 8.44 -15.14 -15.32
CA ALA A 153 8.57 -13.69 -15.32
C ALA A 153 8.20 -13.04 -16.68
N PRO A 154 8.62 -13.56 -17.86
CA PRO A 154 8.21 -12.97 -19.13
C PRO A 154 6.70 -12.92 -19.31
N VAL A 155 5.96 -13.96 -18.95
CA VAL A 155 4.51 -14.00 -19.07
C VAL A 155 3.85 -13.07 -18.05
N SER A 156 4.25 -13.13 -16.78
CA SER A 156 3.67 -12.26 -15.75
C SER A 156 3.90 -10.78 -16.05
N MET A 157 5.12 -10.40 -16.47
CA MET A 157 5.42 -9.00 -16.81
C MET A 157 4.65 -8.53 -18.05
N ARG A 158 4.50 -9.36 -19.08
CA ARG A 158 3.68 -9.03 -20.26
C ARG A 158 2.24 -8.70 -19.86
N ILE A 159 1.65 -9.50 -18.97
CA ILE A 159 0.27 -9.30 -18.50
C ILE A 159 0.17 -8.01 -17.68
N VAL A 160 1.10 -7.77 -16.75
CA VAL A 160 1.11 -6.56 -15.91
C VAL A 160 1.31 -5.31 -16.77
N HIS A 161 2.27 -5.32 -17.71
CA HIS A 161 2.49 -4.18 -18.62
C HIS A 161 1.28 -3.89 -19.49
N ALA A 162 0.60 -4.93 -20.01
CA ALA A 162 -0.61 -4.74 -20.80
C ALA A 162 -1.74 -4.08 -19.98
N ALA A 163 -1.84 -4.38 -18.68
CA ALA A 163 -2.84 -3.76 -17.80
C ALA A 163 -2.48 -2.31 -17.44
N MET A 164 -1.20 -2.00 -17.26
CA MET A 164 -0.75 -0.70 -16.77
C MET A 164 -0.57 0.35 -17.87
N PHE A 165 -0.24 -0.07 -19.11
CA PHE A 165 0.13 0.84 -20.20
C PHE A 165 -0.82 0.73 -21.41
N ALA A 166 -2.03 0.23 -21.19
CA ALA A 166 -3.09 0.13 -22.20
C ALA A 166 -3.72 1.49 -22.52
#